data_afcf680d94937826c0cadc9f6304e661
#
_entry.id   afcf680d94937826c0cadc9f6304e661
#
_cell.length_a   1.000
_cell.length_b   1.000
_cell.length_c   1.000
_cell.angle_alpha   90.00
_cell.angle_beta   90.00
_cell.angle_gamma   90.00
#
_symmetry.space_group_name_H-M   'P 1'
#
loop_
_entity.id
_entity.type
_entity.pdbx_description
1 polymer ?
#
loop_
_entity_poly.entity_id
_entity_poly.type
_entity_poly.pdbx_seq_one_letter_code
_entity_poly.pdbx_strand_id
1 'polypeptide(L)'
;MGAKILLIEDEEKLARFVELELCYEGYSVTKAFDGRTGCELALGGRFDLILLDIMLPELNGMEVLRRLRRASMSVPVIMLTARDSVTDKVAGLDLGADDYVTKPFAIEELLARIRTALRKTGMQEEDVLSAAGVCLDLRRHTVTVKGQSVELTKREFDLLHYLLQNKGIVVTREKLLENVWDMDFDGGTNAVDVYIRFLRGKIDEAYGTKLIQTVRGVGYVIKDE
;
A
#
# COMPACT_ATOMS: atom_id res chain seq x y z
N MET A 1 4.73 -8.02 -6.41
CA MET A 1 4.50 -9.13 -5.45
C MET A 1 3.77 -8.54 -4.26
N GLY A 2 2.69 -9.20 -3.77
CA GLY A 2 1.96 -8.72 -2.59
C GLY A 2 2.83 -8.73 -1.32
N ALA A 3 2.48 -7.87 -0.36
CA ALA A 3 3.20 -7.80 0.92
C ALA A 3 3.18 -9.14 1.66
N LYS A 4 4.27 -9.45 2.36
CA LYS A 4 4.46 -10.70 3.11
C LYS A 4 3.99 -10.51 4.55
N ILE A 5 2.97 -11.23 4.95
CA ILE A 5 2.38 -11.15 6.28
C ILE A 5 2.69 -12.42 7.07
N LEU A 6 3.21 -12.27 8.28
CA LEU A 6 3.31 -13.36 9.25
C LEU A 6 2.10 -13.33 10.16
N LEU A 7 1.33 -14.41 10.18
CA LEU A 7 0.18 -14.60 11.06
C LEU A 7 0.55 -15.59 12.17
N ILE A 8 0.53 -15.13 13.43
CA ILE A 8 0.84 -15.94 14.61
C ILE A 8 -0.44 -16.06 15.42
N GLU A 9 -1.10 -17.22 15.32
CA GLU A 9 -2.44 -17.48 15.84
C GLU A 9 -2.57 -18.98 16.12
N ASP A 10 -2.91 -19.38 17.34
CA ASP A 10 -3.00 -20.78 17.75
C ASP A 10 -4.33 -21.44 17.33
N GLU A 11 -5.39 -20.67 17.12
CA GLU A 11 -6.66 -21.19 16.62
C GLU A 11 -6.59 -21.45 15.10
N GLU A 12 -6.38 -22.72 14.72
CA GLU A 12 -6.19 -23.13 13.31
C GLU A 12 -7.33 -22.67 12.38
N LYS A 13 -8.60 -22.69 12.89
CA LYS A 13 -9.77 -22.27 12.08
C LYS A 13 -9.73 -20.77 11.77
N LEU A 14 -9.42 -19.96 12.78
CA LEU A 14 -9.27 -18.51 12.60
C LEU A 14 -8.07 -18.19 11.73
N ALA A 15 -6.93 -18.83 11.97
CA ALA A 15 -5.72 -18.67 11.16
C ALA A 15 -5.98 -19.02 9.67
N ARG A 16 -6.73 -20.09 9.42
CA ARG A 16 -7.11 -20.50 8.07
C ARG A 16 -8.05 -19.50 7.39
N PHE A 17 -9.06 -19.01 8.13
CA PHE A 17 -9.98 -17.99 7.62
C PHE A 17 -9.24 -16.72 7.24
N VAL A 18 -8.43 -16.18 8.16
CA VAL A 18 -7.64 -14.96 7.92
C VAL A 18 -6.67 -15.15 6.75
N GLU A 19 -5.98 -16.29 6.67
CA GLU A 19 -5.09 -16.61 5.53
C GLU A 19 -5.82 -16.53 4.19
N LEU A 20 -7.01 -17.13 4.08
CA LEU A 20 -7.77 -17.14 2.82
C LEU A 20 -8.16 -15.74 2.38
N GLU A 21 -8.66 -14.93 3.30
CA GLU A 21 -9.05 -13.54 3.02
C GLU A 21 -7.83 -12.68 2.62
N LEU A 22 -6.71 -12.83 3.32
CA LEU A 22 -5.48 -12.12 2.99
C LEU A 22 -4.91 -12.55 1.62
N CYS A 23 -4.95 -13.84 1.31
CA CYS A 23 -4.52 -14.35 -0.01
C CYS A 23 -5.45 -13.84 -1.13
N TYR A 24 -6.76 -13.73 -0.88
CA TYR A 24 -7.72 -13.14 -1.82
C TYR A 24 -7.40 -11.66 -2.13
N GLU A 25 -6.96 -10.91 -1.11
CA GLU A 25 -6.49 -9.52 -1.24
C GLU A 25 -5.07 -9.40 -1.85
N GLY A 26 -4.45 -10.52 -2.25
CA GLY A 26 -3.15 -10.55 -2.93
C GLY A 26 -1.94 -10.56 -2.00
N TYR A 27 -2.11 -10.72 -0.69
CA TYR A 27 -1.01 -10.85 0.27
C TYR A 27 -0.42 -12.26 0.28
N SER A 28 0.87 -12.37 0.62
CA SER A 28 1.54 -13.66 0.85
C SER A 28 1.58 -13.94 2.35
N VAL A 29 0.96 -15.04 2.81
CA VAL A 29 0.81 -15.33 4.24
C VAL A 29 1.67 -16.52 4.66
N THR A 30 2.43 -16.34 5.76
CA THR A 30 3.10 -17.43 6.50
C THR A 30 2.44 -17.55 7.86
N LYS A 31 2.15 -18.77 8.31
CA LYS A 31 1.49 -19.02 9.61
C LYS A 31 2.44 -19.64 10.63
N ALA A 32 2.23 -19.29 11.89
CA ALA A 32 2.76 -19.95 13.06
C ALA A 32 1.62 -20.15 14.07
N PHE A 33 1.62 -21.27 14.79
CA PHE A 33 0.56 -21.64 15.71
C PHE A 33 0.97 -21.54 17.19
N ASP A 34 2.18 -21.06 17.46
CA ASP A 34 2.71 -20.78 18.78
C ASP A 34 3.67 -19.58 18.73
N GLY A 35 3.88 -18.96 19.89
CA GLY A 35 4.69 -17.76 19.98
C GLY A 35 6.19 -17.98 19.79
N ARG A 36 6.71 -19.18 20.08
CA ARG A 36 8.14 -19.50 19.87
C ARG A 36 8.46 -19.58 18.40
N THR A 37 7.74 -20.44 17.67
CA THR A 37 7.88 -20.60 16.22
C THR A 37 7.63 -19.27 15.51
N GLY A 38 6.59 -18.52 15.93
CA GLY A 38 6.31 -17.19 15.38
C GLY A 38 7.46 -16.21 15.58
N CYS A 39 8.07 -16.18 16.76
CA CYS A 39 9.21 -15.33 17.06
C CYS A 39 10.45 -15.71 16.21
N GLU A 40 10.74 -16.99 16.07
CA GLU A 40 11.85 -17.49 15.26
C GLU A 40 11.68 -17.13 13.77
N LEU A 41 10.48 -17.32 13.23
CA LEU A 41 10.16 -16.94 11.85
C LEU A 41 10.29 -15.42 11.66
N ALA A 42 9.79 -14.63 12.59
CA ALA A 42 9.87 -13.18 12.52
C ALA A 42 11.32 -12.67 12.53
N LEU A 43 12.17 -13.25 13.38
CA LEU A 43 13.59 -12.87 13.49
C LEU A 43 14.43 -13.35 12.30
N GLY A 44 14.10 -14.51 11.73
CA GLY A 44 14.83 -15.11 10.63
C GLY A 44 14.35 -14.73 9.23
N GLY A 45 13.14 -14.20 9.11
CA GLY A 45 12.48 -13.87 7.85
C GLY A 45 12.40 -12.37 7.57
N ARG A 46 11.92 -12.04 6.36
CA ARG A 46 11.55 -10.68 5.98
C ARG A 46 10.05 -10.63 5.77
N PHE A 47 9.35 -10.03 6.72
CA PHE A 47 7.92 -9.78 6.67
C PHE A 47 7.65 -8.28 6.65
N ASP A 48 6.60 -7.90 5.95
CA ASP A 48 6.18 -6.50 5.81
C ASP A 48 5.20 -6.11 6.92
N LEU A 49 4.54 -7.12 7.54
CA LEU A 49 3.62 -6.95 8.65
C LEU A 49 3.50 -8.25 9.44
N ILE A 50 3.28 -8.14 10.76
CA ILE A 50 3.00 -9.27 11.64
C ILE A 50 1.61 -9.09 12.27
N LEU A 51 0.75 -10.10 12.14
CA LEU A 51 -0.48 -10.25 12.92
C LEU A 51 -0.17 -11.21 14.08
N LEU A 52 -0.39 -10.77 15.31
CA LEU A 52 0.09 -11.47 16.49
C LEU A 52 -0.99 -11.60 17.56
N ASP A 53 -1.43 -12.83 17.82
CA ASP A 53 -2.29 -13.05 18.98
C ASP A 53 -1.52 -12.87 20.28
N ILE A 54 -2.19 -12.33 21.29
CA ILE A 54 -1.66 -12.19 22.63
C ILE A 54 -1.62 -13.55 23.35
N MET A 55 -2.67 -14.35 23.20
CA MET A 55 -2.88 -15.57 23.97
C MET A 55 -2.31 -16.81 23.27
N LEU A 56 -1.00 -16.84 23.06
CA LEU A 56 -0.32 -17.93 22.38
C LEU A 56 0.27 -18.94 23.37
N PRO A 57 0.33 -20.23 23.01
CA PRO A 57 1.09 -21.22 23.73
C PRO A 57 2.59 -20.99 23.63
N GLU A 58 3.35 -21.58 24.56
CA GLU A 58 4.81 -21.52 24.74
C GLU A 58 5.36 -20.12 25.03
N LEU A 59 5.07 -19.14 24.19
CA LEU A 59 5.51 -17.76 24.34
C LEU A 59 4.35 -16.82 24.01
N ASN A 60 3.87 -16.06 25.00
CA ASN A 60 2.76 -15.13 24.76
C ASN A 60 3.13 -13.99 23.81
N GLY A 61 2.14 -13.44 23.10
CA GLY A 61 2.37 -12.42 22.05
C GLY A 61 3.03 -11.15 22.56
N MET A 62 2.79 -10.75 23.82
CA MET A 62 3.46 -9.57 24.41
C MET A 62 4.97 -9.79 24.55
N GLU A 63 5.40 -11.00 24.92
CA GLU A 63 6.82 -11.34 25.00
C GLU A 63 7.45 -11.50 23.61
N VAL A 64 6.69 -12.02 22.64
CA VAL A 64 7.11 -12.02 21.22
C VAL A 64 7.39 -10.58 20.77
N LEU A 65 6.44 -9.67 20.93
CA LEU A 65 6.59 -8.25 20.58
C LEU A 65 7.82 -7.63 21.24
N ARG A 66 8.01 -7.87 22.56
CA ARG A 66 9.16 -7.35 23.31
C ARG A 66 10.48 -7.83 22.71
N ARG A 67 10.60 -9.11 22.32
CA ARG A 67 11.79 -9.68 21.68
C ARG A 67 12.06 -9.06 20.32
N LEU A 68 11.02 -8.88 19.50
CA LEU A 68 11.15 -8.22 18.19
C LEU A 68 11.68 -6.80 18.34
N ARG A 69 11.16 -6.02 19.29
CA ARG A 69 11.59 -4.63 19.51
C ARG A 69 13.00 -4.55 20.13
N ARG A 70 13.39 -5.49 21.00
CA ARG A 70 14.78 -5.62 21.49
C ARG A 70 15.77 -5.97 20.39
N ALA A 71 15.35 -6.73 19.39
CA ALA A 71 16.16 -7.02 18.19
C ALA A 71 16.16 -5.85 17.18
N SER A 72 15.64 -4.68 17.55
CA SER A 72 15.55 -3.47 16.71
C SER A 72 14.75 -3.68 15.42
N MET A 73 13.81 -4.61 15.43
CA MET A 73 12.93 -4.82 14.28
C MET A 73 11.84 -3.75 14.24
N SER A 74 11.76 -3.04 13.12
CA SER A 74 10.78 -1.97 12.86
C SER A 74 9.54 -2.45 12.10
N VAL A 75 9.42 -3.77 11.86
CA VAL A 75 8.25 -4.35 11.19
C VAL A 75 6.98 -4.00 11.98
N PRO A 76 5.91 -3.54 11.31
CA PRO A 76 4.65 -3.24 11.98
C PRO A 76 4.02 -4.50 12.55
N VAL A 77 3.49 -4.37 13.76
CA VAL A 77 2.82 -5.46 14.48
C VAL A 77 1.42 -5.01 14.85
N ILE A 78 0.40 -5.73 14.36
CA ILE A 78 -0.99 -5.60 14.78
C ILE A 78 -1.28 -6.73 15.76
N MET A 79 -1.65 -6.36 17.00
CA MET A 79 -2.00 -7.33 18.02
C MET A 79 -3.46 -7.78 17.87
N LEU A 80 -3.70 -9.09 17.88
CA LEU A 80 -5.04 -9.66 17.95
C LEU A 80 -5.33 -10.02 19.42
N THR A 81 -6.47 -9.59 19.97
CA THR A 81 -6.73 -9.78 21.40
C THR A 81 -8.19 -10.07 21.69
N ALA A 82 -8.44 -11.04 22.57
CA ALA A 82 -9.77 -11.31 23.13
C ALA A 82 -10.15 -10.34 24.28
N ARG A 83 -9.23 -9.46 24.70
CA ARG A 83 -9.43 -8.60 25.87
C ARG A 83 -9.71 -7.16 25.47
N ASP A 84 -10.84 -6.65 25.92
CA ASP A 84 -11.25 -5.24 25.80
C ASP A 84 -10.63 -4.33 26.87
N SER A 85 -9.72 -4.84 27.72
CA SER A 85 -9.18 -4.01 28.79
C SER A 85 -8.31 -2.89 28.22
N VAL A 86 -8.65 -1.66 28.56
CA VAL A 86 -7.88 -0.45 28.19
C VAL A 86 -6.42 -0.57 28.66
N THR A 87 -6.20 -1.24 29.79
CA THR A 87 -4.87 -1.47 30.37
C THR A 87 -3.97 -2.35 29.49
N ASP A 88 -4.52 -3.41 28.86
CA ASP A 88 -3.73 -4.28 27.99
C ASP A 88 -3.40 -3.60 26.64
N LYS A 89 -4.33 -2.78 26.13
CA LYS A 89 -4.11 -1.96 24.92
C LYS A 89 -3.04 -0.90 25.14
N VAL A 90 -3.06 -0.18 26.27
CA VAL A 90 -2.06 0.83 26.62
C VAL A 90 -0.69 0.18 26.84
N ALA A 91 -0.61 -0.90 27.60
CA ALA A 91 0.65 -1.61 27.86
C ALA A 91 1.31 -2.12 26.58
N GLY A 92 0.54 -2.54 25.60
CA GLY A 92 1.09 -3.03 24.34
C GLY A 92 1.50 -1.91 23.38
N LEU A 93 0.79 -0.78 23.32
CA LEU A 93 1.21 0.40 22.58
C LEU A 93 2.55 0.94 23.15
N ASP A 94 2.69 0.98 24.46
CA ASP A 94 3.94 1.36 25.16
C ASP A 94 5.10 0.38 24.84
N LEU A 95 4.77 -0.90 24.55
CA LEU A 95 5.74 -1.91 24.10
C LEU A 95 6.08 -1.82 22.61
N GLY A 96 5.43 -0.93 21.86
CA GLY A 96 5.73 -0.66 20.46
C GLY A 96 4.89 -1.49 19.47
N ALA A 97 3.68 -1.90 19.82
CA ALA A 97 2.70 -2.37 18.84
C ALA A 97 2.21 -1.16 18.00
N ASP A 98 1.89 -1.42 16.73
CA ASP A 98 1.43 -0.37 15.81
C ASP A 98 -0.10 -0.21 15.83
N ASP A 99 -0.83 -1.29 16.14
CA ASP A 99 -2.30 -1.28 16.28
C ASP A 99 -2.81 -2.52 17.04
N TYR A 100 -4.12 -2.50 17.39
CA TYR A 100 -4.83 -3.55 18.09
C TYR A 100 -6.17 -3.85 17.44
N VAL A 101 -6.51 -5.14 17.35
CA VAL A 101 -7.82 -5.62 16.88
C VAL A 101 -8.39 -6.55 17.92
N THR A 102 -9.61 -6.27 18.38
CA THR A 102 -10.32 -7.11 19.36
C THR A 102 -11.08 -8.24 18.69
N LYS A 103 -10.89 -9.46 19.19
CA LYS A 103 -11.68 -10.64 18.79
C LYS A 103 -13.04 -10.65 19.53
N PRO A 104 -14.17 -10.96 18.85
CA PRO A 104 -14.29 -11.20 17.41
C PRO A 104 -14.22 -9.90 16.60
N PHE A 105 -13.61 -9.92 15.43
CA PHE A 105 -13.48 -8.77 14.53
C PHE A 105 -14.15 -9.02 13.17
N ALA A 106 -14.56 -7.96 12.50
CA ALA A 106 -14.93 -8.00 11.10
C ALA A 106 -13.66 -8.07 10.24
N ILE A 107 -13.67 -8.89 9.19
CA ILE A 107 -12.51 -9.03 8.32
C ILE A 107 -12.16 -7.70 7.61
N GLU A 108 -13.18 -6.91 7.25
CA GLU A 108 -13.02 -5.60 6.63
C GLU A 108 -12.27 -4.62 7.55
N GLU A 109 -12.50 -4.70 8.89
CA GLU A 109 -11.77 -3.92 9.87
C GLU A 109 -10.29 -4.32 9.90
N LEU A 110 -10.00 -5.63 9.98
CA LEU A 110 -8.63 -6.14 9.97
C LEU A 110 -7.89 -5.72 8.70
N LEU A 111 -8.51 -5.86 7.53
CA LEU A 111 -7.95 -5.45 6.24
C LEU A 111 -7.67 -3.94 6.17
N ALA A 112 -8.56 -3.11 6.71
CA ALA A 112 -8.35 -1.65 6.76
C ALA A 112 -7.14 -1.27 7.64
N ARG A 113 -6.96 -1.95 8.77
CA ARG A 113 -5.82 -1.74 9.68
C ARG A 113 -4.51 -2.24 9.07
N ILE A 114 -4.52 -3.39 8.38
CA ILE A 114 -3.36 -3.92 7.64
C ILE A 114 -2.91 -2.90 6.58
N ARG A 115 -3.84 -2.40 5.75
CA ARG A 115 -3.51 -1.36 4.76
C ARG A 115 -2.91 -0.11 5.41
N THR A 116 -3.43 0.29 6.56
CA THR A 116 -2.92 1.46 7.30
C THR A 116 -1.52 1.23 7.87
N ALA A 117 -1.26 0.03 8.43
CA ALA A 117 0.04 -0.33 8.99
C ALA A 117 1.11 -0.45 7.89
N LEU A 118 0.82 -1.14 6.79
CA LEU A 118 1.71 -1.26 5.64
C LEU A 118 2.04 0.10 5.02
N ARG A 119 1.07 1.01 4.98
CA ARG A 119 1.27 2.38 4.50
C ARG A 119 2.27 3.18 5.34
N LYS A 120 2.29 2.98 6.68
CA LYS A 120 3.22 3.68 7.59
C LYS A 120 4.68 3.26 7.39
N THR A 121 4.94 2.03 6.95
CA THR A 121 6.31 1.51 6.76
C THR A 121 6.99 1.92 5.47
N GLY A 122 6.31 2.67 4.59
CA GLY A 122 6.89 3.10 3.32
C GLY A 122 7.09 1.95 2.31
N MET A 123 6.59 0.76 2.60
CA MET A 123 6.74 -0.43 1.76
C MET A 123 5.61 -0.62 0.74
N GLN A 124 4.93 0.45 0.31
CA GLN A 124 4.17 0.35 -0.92
C GLN A 124 4.97 1.05 -2.02
N GLU A 125 5.62 0.26 -2.88
CA GLU A 125 6.04 0.70 -4.21
C GLU A 125 4.87 1.33 -4.98
N GLU A 126 3.63 1.09 -4.54
CA GLU A 126 2.40 1.66 -5.09
C GLU A 126 2.18 3.14 -4.77
N ASP A 127 2.79 3.68 -3.70
CA ASP A 127 2.66 5.11 -3.36
C ASP A 127 3.59 6.00 -4.21
N VAL A 128 4.57 5.40 -4.89
CA VAL A 128 5.52 6.11 -5.75
C VAL A 128 5.53 5.46 -7.13
N LEU A 129 4.90 6.13 -8.08
CA LEU A 129 4.90 5.68 -9.46
C LEU A 129 6.02 6.38 -10.23
N SER A 130 6.76 5.63 -11.05
CA SER A 130 7.86 6.21 -11.82
C SER A 130 7.94 5.68 -13.24
N ALA A 131 8.32 6.57 -14.16
CA ALA A 131 8.66 6.25 -15.55
C ALA A 131 9.51 7.38 -16.17
N ALA A 132 10.47 7.05 -17.02
CA ALA A 132 11.28 8.01 -17.82
C ALA A 132 11.88 9.17 -16.98
N GLY A 133 12.31 8.90 -15.72
CA GLY A 133 12.88 9.89 -14.81
C GLY A 133 11.85 10.80 -14.13
N VAL A 134 10.54 10.54 -14.32
CA VAL A 134 9.45 11.16 -13.58
C VAL A 134 9.11 10.28 -12.38
N CYS A 135 8.90 10.89 -11.21
CA CYS A 135 8.51 10.23 -9.99
C CYS A 135 7.31 10.97 -9.40
N LEU A 136 6.21 10.27 -9.19
CA LEU A 136 4.96 10.76 -8.63
C LEU A 136 4.75 10.11 -7.27
N ASP A 137 4.73 10.91 -6.19
CA ASP A 137 4.49 10.48 -4.82
C ASP A 137 3.03 10.78 -4.44
N LEU A 138 2.23 9.73 -4.35
CA LEU A 138 0.80 9.83 -4.03
C LEU A 138 0.55 10.33 -2.62
N ARG A 139 1.43 10.00 -1.66
CA ARG A 139 1.27 10.39 -0.25
C ARG A 139 1.57 11.86 -0.02
N ARG A 140 2.64 12.34 -0.66
CA ARG A 140 3.05 13.74 -0.57
C ARG A 140 2.32 14.63 -1.55
N HIS A 141 1.60 14.02 -2.51
CA HIS A 141 0.96 14.71 -3.62
C HIS A 141 1.96 15.57 -4.42
N THR A 142 3.16 15.00 -4.65
CA THR A 142 4.27 15.69 -5.32
C THR A 142 4.74 14.95 -6.55
N VAL A 143 5.24 15.72 -7.51
CA VAL A 143 5.87 15.18 -8.73
C VAL A 143 7.27 15.74 -8.86
N THR A 144 8.22 14.87 -9.18
CA THR A 144 9.58 15.27 -9.51
C THR A 144 9.98 14.71 -10.87
N VAL A 145 10.79 15.48 -11.61
CA VAL A 145 11.37 15.06 -12.88
C VAL A 145 12.89 15.21 -12.77
N LYS A 146 13.62 14.12 -12.93
CA LYS A 146 15.08 14.09 -12.72
C LYS A 146 15.52 14.72 -11.39
N GLY A 147 14.72 14.49 -10.32
CA GLY A 147 14.96 15.02 -8.98
C GLY A 147 14.51 16.46 -8.72
N GLN A 148 13.98 17.18 -9.73
CA GLN A 148 13.46 18.54 -9.58
C GLN A 148 11.94 18.51 -9.41
N SER A 149 11.42 19.28 -8.46
CA SER A 149 9.97 19.38 -8.20
C SER A 149 9.23 20.09 -9.31
N VAL A 150 8.08 19.54 -9.71
CA VAL A 150 7.19 20.11 -10.73
C VAL A 150 5.81 20.34 -10.11
N GLU A 151 5.30 21.56 -10.23
CA GLU A 151 3.96 21.91 -9.74
C GLU A 151 2.91 21.54 -10.78
N LEU A 152 2.03 20.62 -10.39
CA LEU A 152 0.85 20.23 -11.15
C LEU A 152 -0.43 20.69 -10.45
N THR A 153 -1.44 21.05 -11.23
CA THR A 153 -2.80 21.20 -10.71
C THR A 153 -3.36 19.84 -10.33
N LYS A 154 -4.42 19.80 -9.53
CA LYS A 154 -5.06 18.54 -9.13
C LYS A 154 -5.39 17.65 -10.34
N ARG A 155 -6.02 18.20 -11.38
CA ARG A 155 -6.40 17.44 -12.59
C ARG A 155 -5.20 16.95 -13.41
N GLU A 156 -4.12 17.73 -13.49
CA GLU A 156 -2.88 17.29 -14.11
C GLU A 156 -2.25 16.14 -13.33
N PHE A 157 -2.27 16.22 -11.99
CA PHE A 157 -1.77 15.17 -11.11
C PHE A 157 -2.59 13.89 -11.26
N ASP A 158 -3.93 13.98 -11.20
CA ASP A 158 -4.84 12.83 -11.32
C ASP A 158 -4.68 12.14 -12.70
N LEU A 159 -4.52 12.92 -13.78
CA LEU A 159 -4.29 12.40 -15.12
C LEU A 159 -2.93 11.70 -15.24
N LEU A 160 -1.87 12.30 -14.71
CA LEU A 160 -0.54 11.69 -14.70
C LEU A 160 -0.53 10.40 -13.86
N HIS A 161 -1.18 10.42 -12.69
CA HIS A 161 -1.35 9.26 -11.83
C HIS A 161 -2.03 8.11 -12.56
N TYR A 162 -3.17 8.35 -13.19
CA TYR A 162 -3.91 7.31 -13.92
C TYR A 162 -3.11 6.72 -15.09
N LEU A 163 -2.36 7.55 -15.82
CA LEU A 163 -1.49 7.09 -16.89
C LEU A 163 -0.31 6.26 -16.38
N LEU A 164 0.30 6.62 -15.25
CA LEU A 164 1.39 5.87 -14.62
C LEU A 164 0.90 4.54 -14.03
N GLN A 165 -0.29 4.48 -13.45
CA GLN A 165 -0.90 3.22 -13.01
C GLN A 165 -1.14 2.24 -14.16
N ASN A 166 -1.42 2.76 -15.36
CA ASN A 166 -1.66 1.97 -16.56
C ASN A 166 -0.42 1.95 -17.49
N LYS A 167 0.78 2.04 -16.93
CA LYS A 167 2.04 2.01 -17.68
C LYS A 167 2.12 0.76 -18.58
N GLY A 168 2.54 0.94 -19.83
CA GLY A 168 2.57 -0.09 -20.86
C GLY A 168 1.24 -0.31 -21.59
N ILE A 169 0.12 0.22 -21.08
CA ILE A 169 -1.22 0.02 -21.65
C ILE A 169 -1.69 1.31 -22.35
N VAL A 170 -2.24 1.18 -23.55
CA VAL A 170 -2.86 2.32 -24.24
C VAL A 170 -4.22 2.61 -23.59
N VAL A 171 -4.36 3.80 -23.01
CA VAL A 171 -5.62 4.26 -22.41
C VAL A 171 -6.37 5.16 -23.39
N THR A 172 -7.63 4.83 -23.65
CA THR A 172 -8.46 5.63 -24.57
C THR A 172 -8.88 6.96 -23.92
N ARG A 173 -9.27 7.93 -24.76
CA ARG A 173 -9.73 9.25 -24.29
C ARG A 173 -10.98 9.14 -23.41
N GLU A 174 -11.88 8.25 -23.77
CA GLU A 174 -13.11 7.97 -23.04
C GLU A 174 -12.79 7.44 -21.65
N LYS A 175 -11.90 6.42 -21.55
CA LYS A 175 -11.45 5.88 -20.27
C LYS A 175 -10.73 6.92 -19.39
N LEU A 176 -9.91 7.78 -19.99
CA LEU A 176 -9.27 8.87 -19.25
C LEU A 176 -10.32 9.85 -18.72
N LEU A 177 -11.32 10.20 -19.54
CA LEU A 177 -12.38 11.10 -19.11
C LEU A 177 -13.20 10.49 -17.95
N GLU A 178 -13.62 9.23 -18.07
CA GLU A 178 -14.41 8.53 -17.06
C GLU A 178 -13.69 8.37 -15.69
N ASN A 179 -12.36 8.20 -15.70
CA ASN A 179 -11.62 7.87 -14.48
C ASN A 179 -10.90 9.08 -13.85
N VAL A 180 -10.70 10.16 -14.59
CA VAL A 180 -9.98 11.35 -14.11
C VAL A 180 -10.93 12.54 -13.88
N TRP A 181 -12.08 12.57 -14.55
CA TRP A 181 -13.09 13.63 -14.39
C TRP A 181 -14.36 13.08 -13.74
N ASP A 182 -15.05 13.93 -13.00
CA ASP A 182 -16.31 13.58 -12.34
C ASP A 182 -17.44 13.38 -13.37
N MET A 183 -18.48 12.61 -13.04
CA MET A 183 -19.61 12.28 -13.93
C MET A 183 -20.36 13.49 -14.48
N ASP A 184 -20.28 14.65 -13.83
CA ASP A 184 -20.96 15.89 -14.23
C ASP A 184 -20.11 16.79 -15.15
N PHE A 185 -18.97 16.27 -15.67
CA PHE A 185 -18.07 17.06 -16.52
C PHE A 185 -18.56 17.12 -17.98
N ASP A 186 -19.05 18.28 -18.39
CA ASP A 186 -19.62 18.57 -19.73
C ASP A 186 -18.56 18.80 -20.84
N GLY A 187 -17.27 18.63 -20.53
CA GLY A 187 -16.14 19.08 -21.36
C GLY A 187 -15.72 18.17 -22.54
N GLY A 188 -16.42 17.09 -22.81
CA GLY A 188 -16.08 16.15 -23.90
C GLY A 188 -14.63 15.62 -23.89
N THR A 189 -14.30 14.68 -24.77
CA THR A 189 -12.96 14.05 -24.85
C THR A 189 -11.84 15.01 -25.23
N ASN A 190 -12.14 16.19 -25.80
CA ASN A 190 -11.16 17.25 -26.12
C ASN A 190 -10.46 17.81 -24.87
N ALA A 191 -11.10 17.75 -23.69
CA ALA A 191 -10.48 18.17 -22.45
C ALA A 191 -9.23 17.34 -22.13
N VAL A 192 -9.26 16.04 -22.38
CA VAL A 192 -8.11 15.15 -22.19
C VAL A 192 -6.91 15.64 -23.00
N ASP A 193 -7.11 15.98 -24.26
CA ASP A 193 -6.02 16.46 -25.14
C ASP A 193 -5.40 17.77 -24.65
N VAL A 194 -6.21 18.67 -24.08
CA VAL A 194 -5.73 19.93 -23.47
C VAL A 194 -4.85 19.65 -22.24
N TYR A 195 -5.29 18.77 -21.33
CA TYR A 195 -4.52 18.45 -20.14
C TYR A 195 -3.26 17.63 -20.46
N ILE A 196 -3.29 16.75 -21.46
CA ILE A 196 -2.08 16.10 -22.00
C ILE A 196 -1.08 17.14 -22.52
N ARG A 197 -1.55 18.17 -23.23
CA ARG A 197 -0.68 19.27 -23.70
C ARG A 197 -0.05 20.01 -22.52
N PHE A 198 -0.81 20.31 -21.46
CA PHE A 198 -0.26 20.97 -20.26
C PHE A 198 0.78 20.10 -19.57
N LEU A 199 0.52 18.79 -19.38
CA LEU A 199 1.49 17.85 -18.82
C LEU A 199 2.78 17.77 -19.66
N ARG A 200 2.66 17.69 -20.98
CA ARG A 200 3.83 17.69 -21.88
C ARG A 200 4.63 18.96 -21.75
N GLY A 201 3.99 20.13 -21.70
CA GLY A 201 4.69 21.40 -21.49
C GLY A 201 5.49 21.42 -20.18
N LYS A 202 4.90 20.94 -19.09
CA LYS A 202 5.53 20.94 -17.76
C LYS A 202 6.56 19.84 -17.55
N ILE A 203 6.46 18.71 -18.24
CA ILE A 203 7.29 17.51 -18.04
C ILE A 203 8.16 17.26 -19.27
N ASP A 204 7.56 16.99 -20.43
CA ASP A 204 8.30 16.53 -21.61
C ASP A 204 9.15 17.64 -22.22
N GLU A 205 8.57 18.82 -22.46
CA GLU A 205 9.26 19.94 -23.08
C GLU A 205 10.26 20.61 -22.12
N ALA A 206 9.86 20.79 -20.85
CA ALA A 206 10.70 21.43 -19.83
C ALA A 206 11.96 20.63 -19.49
N TYR A 207 11.88 19.28 -19.51
CA TYR A 207 12.98 18.41 -19.08
C TYR A 207 13.55 17.54 -20.21
N GLY A 208 13.06 17.69 -21.45
CA GLY A 208 13.52 16.91 -22.59
C GLY A 208 13.20 15.41 -22.47
N THR A 209 12.07 15.07 -21.86
CA THR A 209 11.58 13.70 -21.75
C THR A 209 10.56 13.40 -22.85
N LYS A 210 10.16 12.14 -23.00
CA LYS A 210 9.07 11.70 -23.88
C LYS A 210 8.17 10.72 -23.12
N LEU A 211 7.68 11.15 -21.96
CA LEU A 211 6.90 10.34 -21.05
C LEU A 211 5.58 9.88 -21.68
N ILE A 212 4.79 10.87 -22.19
CA ILE A 212 3.43 10.60 -22.67
C ILE A 212 3.46 10.48 -24.21
N GLN A 213 3.15 9.31 -24.73
CA GLN A 213 3.08 9.04 -26.15
C GLN A 213 1.64 9.01 -26.66
N THR A 214 1.40 9.51 -27.88
CA THR A 214 0.09 9.46 -28.53
C THR A 214 0.00 8.24 -29.42
N VAL A 215 -1.03 7.43 -29.21
CA VAL A 215 -1.46 6.39 -30.15
C VAL A 215 -2.59 6.98 -31.00
N ARG A 216 -2.27 7.31 -32.26
CA ARG A 216 -3.19 8.02 -33.17
C ARG A 216 -4.52 7.28 -33.31
N GLY A 217 -5.62 8.00 -33.16
CA GLY A 217 -6.98 7.45 -33.25
C GLY A 217 -7.44 6.62 -32.06
N VAL A 218 -6.58 6.39 -31.04
CA VAL A 218 -6.90 5.57 -29.85
C VAL A 218 -6.82 6.40 -28.58
N GLY A 219 -5.62 6.86 -28.19
CA GLY A 219 -5.44 7.53 -26.90
C GLY A 219 -3.99 7.78 -26.57
N TYR A 220 -3.61 7.55 -25.31
CA TYR A 220 -2.28 7.87 -24.76
C TYR A 220 -1.69 6.69 -24.01
N VAL A 221 -0.37 6.63 -23.94
CA VAL A 221 0.39 5.60 -23.21
C VAL A 221 1.67 6.18 -22.61
N ILE A 222 2.01 5.73 -21.41
CA ILE A 222 3.36 5.83 -20.86
C ILE A 222 4.00 4.46 -21.06
N LYS A 223 5.12 4.39 -21.80
CA LYS A 223 5.81 3.12 -22.04
C LYS A 223 6.55 2.63 -20.81
N ASP A 224 6.67 1.33 -20.73
CA ASP A 224 7.48 0.63 -19.75
C ASP A 224 8.90 0.52 -20.32
N GLU A 225 9.79 1.49 -19.99
CA GLU A 225 11.21 1.46 -20.32
C GLU A 225 12.03 1.29 -19.06
#